data_1b180c02f212d3fd3111762534100330
#
_entry.id   1b180c02f212d3fd3111762534100330
#
_cell.length_a   1.000
_cell.length_b   1.000
_cell.length_c   1.000
_cell.angle_alpha   90.00
_cell.angle_beta   90.00
_cell.angle_gamma   90.00
#
_symmetry.space_group_name_H-M   'P 1'
#
loop_
_entity.id
_entity.type
_entity.pdbx_description
1 polymer ?
#
loop_
_entity_poly.entity_id
_entity_poly.type
_entity_poly.pdbx_seq_one_letter_code
_entity_poly.pdbx_strand_id
1 'polypeptide(L)'
;MAIKSFSPTSPARRQMTVTDYSVLSKCGPEKSLLEPMKKKSGRNSYGRITVRHRGGGNRTKYRVIDFKRDKIGMNATVQTVEYDPNRSAHIALLQYEDGEKRYILAPNGLKVGDVVRSGADADIKPGNALPMANIPVGTFIHNVEMYPNKGAQLVRAAGNMAQLMAKEGEYALVRLPSGELRNFSANCMATIGQVGNIDHENVSLGKAGRKRHMGWRPTVRGSVMNPCDHPHGGGEGKSPIGRPGPVTPWGKPTLGYKTRKKHQRSDKFIVKRRNAK
;
A
#
# COMPACT_ATOMS: atom_id res chain seq x y z
N MET A 1 -5.93 -2.51 16.37
CA MET A 1 -4.63 -2.89 16.95
C MET A 1 -4.15 -1.74 17.80
N ALA A 2 -3.51 -1.99 18.92
CA ALA A 2 -3.03 -0.92 19.79
C ALA A 2 -1.64 -0.45 19.32
N ILE A 3 -1.37 0.85 19.46
CA ILE A 3 -0.03 1.42 19.31
C ILE A 3 0.68 1.31 20.67
N LYS A 4 1.88 0.75 20.65
CA LYS A 4 2.72 0.65 21.84
C LYS A 4 3.69 1.83 21.88
N SER A 5 3.65 2.60 22.97
CA SER A 5 4.60 3.66 23.26
C SER A 5 5.72 3.15 24.19
N PHE A 6 6.78 3.93 24.31
CA PHE A 6 7.93 3.61 25.15
C PHE A 6 8.11 4.64 26.25
N SER A 7 8.70 4.24 27.37
CA SER A 7 9.13 5.15 28.43
C SER A 7 10.17 6.15 27.88
N PRO A 8 10.12 7.44 28.28
CA PRO A 8 10.94 8.52 27.70
C PRO A 8 12.37 8.51 28.23
N THR A 9 13.06 7.39 28.10
CA THR A 9 14.44 7.20 28.58
C THR A 9 15.51 7.88 27.74
N SER A 10 15.16 8.31 26.50
CA SER A 10 16.04 9.05 25.60
C SER A 10 15.21 9.93 24.66
N PRO A 11 15.82 10.98 24.01
CA PRO A 11 15.10 11.83 23.04
C PRO A 11 14.38 11.04 21.95
N ALA A 12 15.00 9.98 21.43
CA ALA A 12 14.40 9.13 20.41
C ALA A 12 13.20 8.34 20.94
N ARG A 13 13.29 7.77 22.16
CA ARG A 13 12.23 6.95 22.75
C ARG A 13 11.03 7.77 23.22
N ARG A 14 11.21 9.04 23.55
CA ARG A 14 10.13 9.95 23.96
C ARG A 14 8.97 10.01 22.98
N GLN A 15 9.27 9.99 21.68
CA GLN A 15 8.28 10.13 20.61
C GLN A 15 8.10 8.85 19.77
N MET A 16 8.88 7.80 20.07
CA MET A 16 8.84 6.57 19.28
C MET A 16 7.63 5.72 19.67
N THR A 17 6.92 5.25 18.67
CA THR A 17 5.86 4.25 18.81
C THR A 17 6.08 3.08 17.89
N VAL A 18 5.44 1.97 18.17
CA VAL A 18 5.42 0.76 17.32
C VAL A 18 4.03 0.17 17.31
N THR A 19 3.68 -0.52 16.24
CA THR A 19 2.48 -1.34 16.19
C THR A 19 2.61 -2.49 17.19
N ASP A 20 1.55 -2.82 17.92
CA ASP A 20 1.51 -4.01 18.73
C ASP A 20 1.37 -5.26 17.87
N TYR A 21 2.34 -6.14 17.97
CA TYR A 21 2.38 -7.40 17.22
C TYR A 21 1.79 -8.59 17.99
N SER A 22 1.12 -8.34 19.12
CA SER A 22 0.51 -9.43 19.93
C SER A 22 -0.56 -10.20 19.17
N VAL A 23 -1.20 -9.57 18.18
CA VAL A 23 -2.24 -10.18 17.32
C VAL A 23 -1.65 -11.09 16.24
N LEU A 24 -0.34 -11.03 16.02
CA LEU A 24 0.32 -11.83 14.99
C LEU A 24 0.74 -13.20 15.53
N SER A 25 0.66 -14.19 14.65
CA SER A 25 1.15 -15.52 14.96
C SER A 25 2.67 -15.52 15.16
N LYS A 26 3.15 -16.17 16.21
CA LYS A 26 4.59 -16.32 16.51
C LYS A 26 5.21 -17.44 15.68
N CYS A 27 5.19 -17.31 14.37
CA CYS A 27 5.75 -18.28 13.43
C CYS A 27 6.66 -17.61 12.40
N GLY A 28 7.51 -18.40 11.78
CA GLY A 28 8.31 -17.96 10.63
C GLY A 28 7.47 -18.03 9.34
N PRO A 29 7.89 -17.30 8.29
CA PRO A 29 7.18 -17.32 7.03
C PRO A 29 7.30 -18.67 6.31
N GLU A 30 6.28 -19.04 5.54
CA GLU A 30 6.28 -20.25 4.71
C GLU A 30 7.41 -20.16 3.67
N LYS A 31 8.32 -21.15 3.71
CA LYS A 31 9.57 -21.11 2.91
C LYS A 31 9.31 -21.23 1.41
N SER A 32 8.32 -22.02 1.01
CA SER A 32 7.93 -22.21 -0.40
C SER A 32 7.42 -20.95 -1.07
N LEU A 33 6.90 -19.98 -0.29
CA LEU A 33 6.33 -18.73 -0.77
C LEU A 33 7.31 -17.54 -0.62
N LEU A 34 8.60 -17.81 -0.40
CA LEU A 34 9.63 -16.77 -0.26
C LEU A 34 10.51 -16.68 -1.49
N GLU A 35 10.60 -15.49 -2.05
CA GLU A 35 11.50 -15.18 -3.15
C GLU A 35 12.63 -14.21 -2.73
N PRO A 36 13.82 -14.34 -3.32
CA PRO A 36 14.91 -13.39 -3.10
C PRO A 36 14.56 -12.02 -3.68
N MET A 37 14.70 -10.96 -2.87
CA MET A 37 14.44 -9.59 -3.29
C MET A 37 15.73 -8.81 -3.54
N LYS A 38 16.11 -8.62 -4.79
CA LYS A 38 17.25 -7.78 -5.18
C LYS A 38 16.89 -6.30 -5.07
N LYS A 39 17.62 -5.55 -4.24
CA LYS A 39 17.43 -4.10 -4.08
C LYS A 39 18.15 -3.34 -5.16
N LYS A 40 17.42 -2.56 -5.96
CA LYS A 40 18.00 -1.72 -7.03
C LYS A 40 18.51 -0.35 -6.55
N SER A 41 18.26 0.01 -5.28
CA SER A 41 18.71 1.27 -4.65
C SER A 41 18.39 2.53 -5.50
N GLY A 42 17.21 2.58 -6.09
CA GLY A 42 16.73 3.71 -6.89
C GLY A 42 17.35 3.82 -8.29
N ARG A 43 17.99 2.77 -8.78
CA ARG A 43 18.59 2.71 -10.13
C ARG A 43 17.65 2.06 -11.14
N ASN A 44 17.67 2.56 -12.37
CA ASN A 44 16.94 1.97 -13.50
C ASN A 44 17.71 0.79 -14.14
N SER A 45 17.22 0.27 -15.28
CA SER A 45 17.86 -0.80 -16.05
C SER A 45 19.26 -0.45 -16.56
N TYR A 46 19.53 0.83 -16.83
CA TYR A 46 20.84 1.35 -17.26
C TYR A 46 21.79 1.68 -16.09
N GLY A 47 21.42 1.35 -14.86
CA GLY A 47 22.23 1.65 -13.67
C GLY A 47 22.21 3.10 -13.21
N ARG A 48 21.48 4.01 -13.89
CA ARG A 48 21.37 5.43 -13.53
C ARG A 48 20.39 5.62 -12.36
N ILE A 49 20.71 6.53 -11.46
CA ILE A 49 19.84 6.89 -10.33
C ILE A 49 18.65 7.69 -10.85
N THR A 50 17.46 7.10 -10.80
CA THR A 50 16.19 7.76 -11.16
C THR A 50 15.37 8.15 -9.94
N VAL A 51 15.59 7.49 -8.80
CA VAL A 51 14.98 7.82 -7.49
C VAL A 51 16.10 8.03 -6.49
N ARG A 52 16.34 9.28 -6.09
CA ARG A 52 17.39 9.64 -5.14
C ARG A 52 17.08 9.16 -3.73
N HIS A 53 18.10 9.11 -2.88
CA HIS A 53 18.02 8.82 -1.45
C HIS A 53 17.43 7.43 -1.14
N ARG A 54 17.69 6.44 -2.00
CA ARG A 54 17.37 5.04 -1.78
C ARG A 54 18.64 4.22 -1.64
N GLY A 55 18.61 3.20 -0.79
CA GLY A 55 19.71 2.27 -0.61
C GLY A 55 19.96 1.86 0.83
N GLY A 56 20.73 0.80 1.02
CA GLY A 56 20.90 0.17 2.33
C GLY A 56 19.61 -0.47 2.84
N GLY A 57 19.43 -0.45 4.15
CA GLY A 57 18.30 -1.06 4.83
C GLY A 57 18.44 -2.57 5.04
N ASN A 58 17.57 -3.13 5.85
CA ASN A 58 17.58 -4.54 6.19
C ASN A 58 17.37 -5.42 4.97
N ARG A 59 18.03 -6.57 4.91
CA ARG A 59 17.74 -7.59 3.89
C ARG A 59 16.35 -8.16 4.15
N THR A 60 15.55 -8.26 3.11
CA THR A 60 14.18 -8.80 3.17
C THR A 60 14.00 -9.81 2.04
N LYS A 61 13.20 -10.84 2.29
CA LYS A 61 12.67 -11.73 1.25
C LYS A 61 11.28 -11.29 0.87
N TYR A 62 10.91 -11.42 -0.40
CA TYR A 62 9.56 -11.16 -0.88
C TYR A 62 8.65 -12.32 -0.51
N ARG A 63 7.43 -12.03 -0.03
CA ARG A 63 6.37 -13.02 0.14
C ARG A 63 5.49 -12.97 -1.09
N VAL A 64 5.32 -14.11 -1.73
CA VAL A 64 4.42 -14.24 -2.89
C VAL A 64 2.98 -14.16 -2.38
N ILE A 65 2.28 -13.12 -2.80
CA ILE A 65 0.88 -12.88 -2.39
C ILE A 65 -0.03 -13.24 -3.55
N ASP A 66 -1.07 -13.98 -3.27
CA ASP A 66 -2.14 -14.27 -4.20
C ASP A 66 -3.04 -13.03 -4.41
N PHE A 67 -2.73 -12.27 -5.43
CA PHE A 67 -3.54 -11.13 -5.84
C PHE A 67 -4.62 -11.49 -6.86
N LYS A 68 -4.60 -12.71 -7.40
CA LYS A 68 -5.58 -13.15 -8.40
C LYS A 68 -6.77 -13.83 -7.76
N ARG A 69 -6.55 -14.59 -6.68
CA ARG A 69 -7.58 -15.37 -6.01
C ARG A 69 -8.29 -16.33 -6.97
N ASP A 70 -7.50 -16.99 -7.82
CA ASP A 70 -7.95 -17.81 -8.95
C ASP A 70 -8.52 -19.19 -8.55
N LYS A 71 -8.38 -19.63 -7.30
CA LYS A 71 -9.02 -20.83 -6.77
C LYS A 71 -10.50 -20.58 -6.45
N ILE A 72 -11.32 -20.57 -7.50
CA ILE A 72 -12.75 -20.27 -7.40
C ILE A 72 -13.48 -21.49 -6.79
N GLY A 73 -14.42 -21.21 -5.87
CA GLY A 73 -15.29 -22.23 -5.27
C GLY A 73 -14.66 -23.05 -4.15
N MET A 74 -13.35 -22.97 -3.94
CA MET A 74 -12.63 -23.74 -2.92
C MET A 74 -12.51 -22.96 -1.61
N ASN A 75 -12.77 -23.63 -0.48
CA ASN A 75 -12.57 -23.01 0.82
C ASN A 75 -11.09 -23.06 1.21
N ALA A 76 -10.66 -22.03 1.92
CA ALA A 76 -9.33 -21.94 2.49
C ALA A 76 -9.40 -21.50 3.95
N THR A 77 -8.68 -22.20 4.83
CA THR A 77 -8.62 -21.89 6.26
C THR A 77 -7.41 -21.01 6.56
N VAL A 78 -7.59 -19.97 7.35
CA VAL A 78 -6.52 -19.10 7.82
C VAL A 78 -5.67 -19.83 8.85
N GLN A 79 -4.43 -20.15 8.51
CA GLN A 79 -3.48 -20.83 9.41
C GLN A 79 -2.76 -19.85 10.33
N THR A 80 -2.28 -18.73 9.75
CA THR A 80 -1.51 -17.72 10.49
C THR A 80 -1.79 -16.33 9.97
N VAL A 81 -1.60 -15.32 10.85
CA VAL A 81 -1.54 -13.90 10.46
C VAL A 81 -0.14 -13.41 10.76
N GLU A 82 0.57 -12.88 9.76
CA GLU A 82 2.00 -12.62 9.80
C GLU A 82 2.38 -11.19 9.45
N TYR A 83 3.54 -10.76 9.93
CA TYR A 83 4.19 -9.51 9.52
C TYR A 83 4.90 -9.69 8.17
N ASP A 84 4.70 -8.75 7.24
CA ASP A 84 5.46 -8.66 6.00
C ASP A 84 6.31 -7.38 5.96
N PRO A 85 7.65 -7.46 5.86
CA PRO A 85 8.51 -6.28 5.78
C PRO A 85 8.42 -5.52 4.46
N ASN A 86 7.75 -6.05 3.44
CA ASN A 86 7.67 -5.46 2.11
C ASN A 86 6.43 -4.58 1.90
N ARG A 87 5.47 -4.64 2.85
CA ARG A 87 4.23 -3.88 2.78
C ARG A 87 3.80 -3.37 4.15
N SER A 88 2.90 -2.40 4.16
CA SER A 88 2.33 -1.86 5.40
C SER A 88 1.26 -2.78 6.01
N ALA A 89 0.53 -3.52 5.17
CA ALA A 89 -0.50 -4.47 5.60
C ALA A 89 0.12 -5.75 6.15
N HIS A 90 -0.56 -6.41 7.11
CA HIS A 90 -0.27 -7.78 7.49
C HIS A 90 -0.78 -8.74 6.42
N ILE A 91 -0.26 -9.96 6.43
CA ILE A 91 -0.61 -11.03 5.52
C ILE A 91 -1.17 -12.21 6.29
N ALA A 92 -2.04 -12.98 5.67
CA ALA A 92 -2.57 -14.22 6.22
C ALA A 92 -2.16 -15.40 5.34
N LEU A 93 -1.67 -16.45 5.96
CA LEU A 93 -1.39 -17.71 5.28
C LEU A 93 -2.67 -18.52 5.24
N LEU A 94 -3.12 -18.86 4.06
CA LEU A 94 -4.26 -19.72 3.79
C LEU A 94 -3.77 -21.12 3.46
N GLN A 95 -4.50 -22.11 3.93
CA GLN A 95 -4.40 -23.48 3.48
C GLN A 95 -5.72 -23.88 2.83
N TYR A 96 -5.67 -24.25 1.56
CA TYR A 96 -6.79 -24.73 0.79
C TYR A 96 -7.07 -26.22 1.09
N GLU A 97 -8.26 -26.69 0.73
CA GLU A 97 -8.69 -28.10 0.92
C GLU A 97 -7.78 -29.08 0.17
N ASP A 98 -7.15 -28.66 -0.94
CA ASP A 98 -6.16 -29.44 -1.69
C ASP A 98 -4.75 -29.45 -1.08
N GLY A 99 -4.56 -28.81 0.09
CA GLY A 99 -3.30 -28.71 0.79
C GLY A 99 -2.37 -27.59 0.30
N GLU A 100 -2.69 -26.90 -0.81
CA GLU A 100 -1.88 -25.75 -1.28
C GLU A 100 -1.99 -24.59 -0.30
N LYS A 101 -0.84 -23.94 -0.06
CA LYS A 101 -0.74 -22.75 0.79
C LYS A 101 -0.56 -21.50 -0.05
N ARG A 102 -1.24 -20.42 0.28
CA ARG A 102 -1.07 -19.10 -0.34
C ARG A 102 -1.17 -17.97 0.67
N TYR A 103 -0.43 -16.91 0.45
CA TYR A 103 -0.59 -15.67 1.23
C TYR A 103 -1.64 -14.76 0.60
N ILE A 104 -2.46 -14.13 1.45
CA ILE A 104 -3.34 -13.02 1.09
C ILE A 104 -3.06 -11.80 1.96
N LEU A 105 -3.58 -10.62 1.59
CA LEU A 105 -3.62 -9.48 2.50
C LEU A 105 -4.62 -9.80 3.61
N ALA A 106 -4.22 -9.58 4.86
CA ALA A 106 -5.10 -9.80 6.01
C ALA A 106 -6.08 -8.62 6.12
N PRO A 107 -7.40 -8.82 5.92
CA PRO A 107 -8.39 -7.81 6.22
C PRO A 107 -8.52 -7.58 7.72
N ASN A 108 -9.10 -6.44 8.07
CA ASN A 108 -9.39 -6.12 9.46
C ASN A 108 -10.43 -7.11 10.03
N GLY A 109 -10.14 -7.63 11.21
CA GLY A 109 -11.02 -8.59 11.91
C GLY A 109 -10.80 -10.06 11.55
N LEU A 110 -9.96 -10.40 10.56
CA LEU A 110 -9.64 -11.78 10.21
C LEU A 110 -8.83 -12.45 11.33
N LYS A 111 -9.23 -13.65 11.71
CA LYS A 111 -8.60 -14.46 12.77
C LYS A 111 -8.07 -15.78 12.22
N VAL A 112 -7.17 -16.39 12.96
CA VAL A 112 -6.73 -17.78 12.71
C VAL A 112 -7.91 -18.72 12.90
N GLY A 113 -8.09 -19.65 11.98
CA GLY A 113 -9.23 -20.59 11.93
C GLY A 113 -10.42 -20.10 11.08
N ASP A 114 -10.48 -18.83 10.70
CA ASP A 114 -11.52 -18.34 9.81
C ASP A 114 -11.41 -19.02 8.42
N VAL A 115 -12.55 -19.24 7.79
CA VAL A 115 -12.63 -19.78 6.43
C VAL A 115 -12.90 -18.64 5.45
N VAL A 116 -12.11 -18.58 4.38
CA VAL A 116 -12.27 -17.62 3.29
C VAL A 116 -12.45 -18.34 1.96
N ARG A 117 -13.27 -17.77 1.09
CA ARG A 117 -13.61 -18.33 -0.22
C ARG A 117 -13.49 -17.27 -1.32
N SER A 118 -13.21 -17.72 -2.53
CA SER A 118 -13.21 -16.89 -3.73
C SER A 118 -14.23 -17.40 -4.72
N GLY A 119 -14.99 -16.51 -5.35
CA GLY A 119 -15.97 -16.87 -6.38
C GLY A 119 -17.26 -16.07 -6.30
N ALA A 120 -18.12 -16.26 -7.29
CA ALA A 120 -19.39 -15.56 -7.39
C ALA A 120 -20.36 -15.90 -6.25
N ASP A 121 -20.27 -17.15 -5.74
CA ASP A 121 -21.15 -17.70 -4.70
C ASP A 121 -20.56 -17.56 -3.28
N ALA A 122 -19.48 -16.79 -3.12
CA ALA A 122 -18.88 -16.59 -1.82
C ALA A 122 -19.74 -15.64 -0.96
N ASP A 123 -19.85 -15.93 0.34
CA ASP A 123 -20.54 -15.06 1.30
C ASP A 123 -19.93 -13.66 1.37
N ILE A 124 -20.73 -12.67 1.75
CA ILE A 124 -20.28 -11.29 1.98
C ILE A 124 -19.60 -11.17 3.36
N LYS A 125 -18.45 -11.84 3.50
CA LYS A 125 -17.64 -11.84 4.73
C LYS A 125 -16.26 -11.24 4.47
N PRO A 126 -15.63 -10.55 5.45
CA PRO A 126 -14.28 -10.02 5.30
C PRO A 126 -13.28 -11.11 4.88
N GLY A 127 -12.51 -10.85 3.82
CA GLY A 127 -11.52 -11.79 3.28
C GLY A 127 -12.00 -12.60 2.07
N ASN A 128 -13.30 -12.71 1.85
CA ASN A 128 -13.85 -13.33 0.65
C ASN A 128 -13.67 -12.44 -0.57
N ALA A 129 -13.35 -13.05 -1.71
CA ALA A 129 -13.13 -12.35 -2.97
C ALA A 129 -14.23 -12.70 -3.96
N LEU A 130 -14.90 -11.66 -4.50
CA LEU A 130 -16.01 -11.81 -5.43
C LEU A 130 -15.84 -10.88 -6.65
N PRO A 131 -16.47 -11.21 -7.80
CA PRO A 131 -16.70 -10.23 -8.85
C PRO A 131 -17.53 -9.05 -8.32
N MET A 132 -17.24 -7.82 -8.74
CA MET A 132 -17.97 -6.63 -8.24
C MET A 132 -19.46 -6.69 -8.58
N ALA A 133 -19.84 -7.42 -9.65
CA ALA A 133 -21.24 -7.68 -9.97
C ALA A 133 -22.01 -8.30 -8.79
N ASN A 134 -21.38 -9.18 -8.02
CA ASN A 134 -22.02 -9.96 -6.95
C ASN A 134 -21.90 -9.28 -5.57
N ILE A 135 -21.13 -8.20 -5.44
CA ILE A 135 -20.96 -7.47 -4.18
C ILE A 135 -22.10 -6.45 -4.01
N PRO A 136 -22.81 -6.41 -2.86
CA PRO A 136 -23.84 -5.41 -2.62
C PRO A 136 -23.31 -3.97 -2.68
N VAL A 137 -24.13 -3.04 -3.17
CA VAL A 137 -23.83 -1.61 -3.16
C VAL A 137 -23.69 -1.12 -1.71
N GLY A 138 -22.76 -0.18 -1.47
CA GLY A 138 -22.44 0.33 -0.15
C GLY A 138 -21.34 -0.44 0.58
N THR A 139 -21.01 -1.65 0.12
CA THR A 139 -20.00 -2.52 0.76
C THR A 139 -18.60 -1.91 0.66
N PHE A 140 -17.84 -2.01 1.75
CA PHE A 140 -16.42 -1.70 1.74
C PHE A 140 -15.62 -2.86 1.18
N ILE A 141 -14.71 -2.54 0.26
CA ILE A 141 -13.89 -3.50 -0.47
C ILE A 141 -12.41 -3.06 -0.46
N HIS A 142 -11.53 -4.02 -0.62
CA HIS A 142 -10.11 -3.78 -0.83
C HIS A 142 -9.55 -4.75 -1.89
N ASN A 143 -8.26 -4.65 -2.18
CA ASN A 143 -7.61 -5.57 -3.12
C ASN A 143 -8.33 -5.63 -4.46
N VAL A 144 -8.57 -4.46 -5.06
CA VAL A 144 -9.42 -4.26 -6.24
C VAL A 144 -8.62 -4.46 -7.53
N GLU A 145 -9.15 -5.23 -8.46
CA GLU A 145 -8.61 -5.36 -9.81
C GLU A 145 -8.93 -4.13 -10.67
N MET A 146 -8.01 -3.80 -11.59
CA MET A 146 -8.25 -2.79 -12.63
C MET A 146 -8.80 -3.38 -13.93
N TYR A 147 -8.43 -4.61 -14.22
CA TYR A 147 -8.85 -5.37 -15.39
C TYR A 147 -9.12 -6.81 -14.95
N PRO A 148 -10.14 -7.48 -15.49
CA PRO A 148 -10.48 -8.85 -15.12
C PRO A 148 -9.28 -9.80 -15.25
N ASN A 149 -9.11 -10.68 -14.30
CA ASN A 149 -8.08 -11.74 -14.24
C ASN A 149 -6.61 -11.24 -14.21
N LYS A 150 -6.38 -9.93 -14.08
CA LYS A 150 -5.02 -9.37 -13.99
C LYS A 150 -4.45 -9.44 -12.57
N GLY A 151 -5.30 -9.67 -11.60
CA GLY A 151 -4.97 -9.59 -10.18
C GLY A 151 -5.13 -8.18 -9.62
N ALA A 152 -5.32 -8.11 -8.33
CA ALA A 152 -5.59 -6.86 -7.63
C ALA A 152 -4.42 -5.88 -7.67
N GLN A 153 -4.70 -4.62 -7.93
CA GLN A 153 -3.70 -3.55 -8.06
C GLN A 153 -3.98 -2.36 -7.13
N LEU A 154 -5.23 -2.12 -6.76
CA LEU A 154 -5.65 -0.97 -5.97
C LEU A 154 -6.05 -1.38 -4.55
N VAL A 155 -6.02 -0.42 -3.63
CA VAL A 155 -6.51 -0.56 -2.24
C VAL A 155 -5.82 -1.73 -1.51
N ARG A 156 -4.48 -1.70 -1.44
CA ARG A 156 -3.66 -2.77 -0.85
C ARG A 156 -2.84 -2.36 0.37
N ALA A 157 -2.80 -1.06 0.68
CA ALA A 157 -2.04 -0.57 1.83
C ALA A 157 -2.84 -0.69 3.12
N ALA A 158 -2.16 -0.76 4.26
CA ALA A 158 -2.75 -0.86 5.59
C ALA A 158 -3.84 0.19 5.82
N GLY A 159 -4.95 -0.21 6.41
CA GLY A 159 -6.07 0.65 6.74
C GLY A 159 -6.88 1.16 5.55
N ASN A 160 -6.48 0.89 4.31
CA ASN A 160 -7.21 1.38 3.14
C ASN A 160 -8.46 0.54 2.86
N MET A 161 -9.49 1.24 2.42
CA MET A 161 -10.74 0.67 1.90
C MET A 161 -11.25 1.51 0.75
N ALA A 162 -11.98 0.90 -0.16
CA ALA A 162 -12.80 1.54 -1.18
C ALA A 162 -14.26 1.19 -0.91
N GLN A 163 -15.19 1.95 -1.49
CA GLN A 163 -16.62 1.69 -1.34
C GLN A 163 -17.25 1.49 -2.71
N LEU A 164 -18.02 0.43 -2.87
CA LEU A 164 -18.83 0.21 -4.05
C LEU A 164 -20.07 1.11 -3.97
N MET A 165 -20.19 2.10 -4.86
CA MET A 165 -21.23 3.13 -4.82
C MET A 165 -22.45 2.78 -5.65
N ALA A 166 -22.24 2.22 -6.85
CA ALA A 166 -23.30 1.85 -7.77
C ALA A 166 -22.86 0.75 -8.73
N LYS A 167 -23.80 0.14 -9.40
CA LYS A 167 -23.59 -0.81 -10.50
C LYS A 167 -24.51 -0.40 -11.65
N GLU A 168 -23.93 -0.21 -12.83
CA GLU A 168 -24.63 0.23 -14.03
C GLU A 168 -24.15 -0.59 -15.23
N GLY A 169 -24.97 -1.51 -15.72
CA GLY A 169 -24.64 -2.39 -16.83
C GLY A 169 -23.35 -3.19 -16.56
N GLU A 170 -22.35 -3.00 -17.41
CA GLU A 170 -21.05 -3.69 -17.32
C GLU A 170 -20.07 -3.03 -16.35
N TYR A 171 -20.45 -1.92 -15.70
CA TYR A 171 -19.56 -1.15 -14.84
C TYR A 171 -20.03 -1.10 -13.39
N ALA A 172 -19.06 -1.09 -12.50
CA ALA A 172 -19.20 -0.84 -11.09
C ALA A 172 -18.52 0.49 -10.73
N LEU A 173 -19.25 1.42 -10.14
CA LEU A 173 -18.74 2.70 -9.68
C LEU A 173 -18.16 2.53 -8.27
N VAL A 174 -16.87 2.81 -8.12
CA VAL A 174 -16.15 2.66 -6.86
C VAL A 174 -15.53 3.96 -6.42
N ARG A 175 -15.73 4.32 -5.15
CA ARG A 175 -15.05 5.41 -4.46
C ARG A 175 -13.74 4.90 -3.88
N LEU A 176 -12.63 5.36 -4.44
CA LEU A 176 -11.27 5.01 -4.00
C LEU A 176 -10.86 5.75 -2.71
N PRO A 177 -9.83 5.28 -1.98
CA PRO A 177 -9.31 5.95 -0.78
C PRO A 177 -8.89 7.40 -1.02
N SER A 178 -8.51 7.75 -2.25
CA SER A 178 -8.18 9.13 -2.65
C SER A 178 -9.38 10.06 -2.76
N GLY A 179 -10.62 9.53 -2.70
CA GLY A 179 -11.87 10.24 -2.98
C GLY A 179 -12.25 10.27 -4.47
N GLU A 180 -11.43 9.71 -5.37
CA GLU A 180 -11.77 9.58 -6.79
C GLU A 180 -12.91 8.58 -6.98
N LEU A 181 -13.94 8.96 -7.76
CA LEU A 181 -14.97 8.07 -8.24
C LEU A 181 -14.56 7.54 -9.62
N ARG A 182 -14.53 6.22 -9.73
CA ARG A 182 -14.03 5.56 -10.94
C ARG A 182 -14.86 4.33 -11.28
N ASN A 183 -15.10 4.15 -12.57
CA ASN A 183 -15.74 2.96 -13.12
C ASN A 183 -14.73 1.82 -13.31
N PHE A 184 -15.13 0.63 -12.91
CA PHE A 184 -14.44 -0.63 -13.11
C PHE A 184 -15.37 -1.59 -13.84
N SER A 185 -14.82 -2.55 -14.58
CA SER A 185 -15.67 -3.62 -15.11
C SER A 185 -16.30 -4.41 -13.95
N ALA A 186 -17.58 -4.73 -14.07
CA ALA A 186 -18.32 -5.52 -13.08
C ALA A 186 -17.72 -6.93 -12.86
N ASN A 187 -16.98 -7.45 -13.85
CA ASN A 187 -16.28 -8.73 -13.78
C ASN A 187 -14.94 -8.66 -13.03
N CYS A 188 -14.46 -7.45 -12.65
CA CYS A 188 -13.25 -7.32 -11.84
C CYS A 188 -13.47 -7.87 -10.44
N MET A 189 -12.49 -8.61 -9.93
CA MET A 189 -12.51 -9.13 -8.56
C MET A 189 -12.18 -8.06 -7.53
N ALA A 190 -12.82 -8.15 -6.39
CA ALA A 190 -12.49 -7.37 -5.19
C ALA A 190 -12.66 -8.21 -3.94
N THR A 191 -11.94 -7.90 -2.88
CA THR A 191 -12.06 -8.57 -1.59
C THR A 191 -12.89 -7.73 -0.63
N ILE A 192 -13.81 -8.38 0.09
CA ILE A 192 -14.70 -7.72 1.05
C ILE A 192 -13.92 -7.25 2.28
N GLY A 193 -14.25 -6.06 2.76
CA GLY A 193 -13.73 -5.49 4.00
C GLY A 193 -12.63 -4.45 3.80
N GLN A 194 -12.04 -4.00 4.89
CA GLN A 194 -10.93 -3.06 4.98
C GLN A 194 -9.62 -3.81 5.19
N VAL A 195 -8.52 -3.31 4.63
CA VAL A 195 -7.18 -3.86 4.93
C VAL A 195 -6.84 -3.68 6.39
N GLY A 196 -6.29 -4.69 7.04
CA GLY A 196 -5.88 -4.66 8.45
C GLY A 196 -4.73 -3.69 8.73
N ASN A 197 -4.22 -3.69 9.98
CA ASN A 197 -3.15 -2.80 10.46
C ASN A 197 -3.49 -1.30 10.32
N ILE A 198 -4.70 -0.90 10.71
CA ILE A 198 -5.25 0.44 10.53
C ILE A 198 -4.35 1.52 11.14
N ASP A 199 -3.76 1.26 12.31
CA ASP A 199 -2.92 2.22 13.04
C ASP A 199 -1.51 2.38 12.46
N HIS A 200 -1.20 1.78 11.31
CA HIS A 200 0.14 1.85 10.71
C HIS A 200 0.60 3.29 10.43
N GLU A 201 -0.29 4.16 10.00
CA GLU A 201 0.04 5.56 9.70
C GLU A 201 0.33 6.39 10.95
N ASN A 202 -0.22 5.99 12.10
CA ASN A 202 -0.05 6.69 13.39
C ASN A 202 1.29 6.36 14.07
N VAL A 203 2.10 5.45 13.50
CA VAL A 203 3.38 5.03 14.07
C VAL A 203 4.45 6.09 13.87
N SER A 204 5.01 6.59 14.97
CA SER A 204 6.16 7.49 14.97
C SER A 204 7.48 6.71 14.97
N LEU A 205 8.34 6.97 13.97
CA LEU A 205 9.65 6.31 13.86
C LEU A 205 10.62 6.70 14.98
N GLY A 206 10.50 7.91 15.52
CA GLY A 206 11.28 8.43 16.65
C GLY A 206 12.75 8.73 16.38
N LYS A 207 13.41 8.01 15.46
CA LYS A 207 14.84 8.20 15.15
C LYS A 207 15.19 7.95 13.68
N ALA A 208 16.21 8.66 13.19
CA ALA A 208 16.71 8.55 11.83
C ALA A 208 17.19 7.13 11.48
N GLY A 209 17.76 6.39 12.44
CA GLY A 209 18.22 5.02 12.24
C GLY A 209 17.13 4.06 11.79
N ARG A 210 15.89 4.18 12.31
CA ARG A 210 14.76 3.37 11.82
C ARG A 210 14.48 3.64 10.33
N LYS A 211 14.52 4.91 9.92
CA LYS A 211 14.34 5.29 8.52
C LYS A 211 15.47 4.73 7.63
N ARG A 212 16.71 4.72 8.15
CA ARG A 212 17.86 4.09 7.49
C ARG A 212 17.67 2.58 7.30
N HIS A 213 17.18 1.86 8.31
CA HIS A 213 16.87 0.43 8.21
C HIS A 213 15.77 0.12 7.18
N MET A 214 14.87 1.06 6.90
CA MET A 214 13.86 0.96 5.83
C MET A 214 14.43 1.22 4.42
N GLY A 215 15.72 1.55 4.30
CA GLY A 215 16.37 1.79 3.00
C GLY A 215 16.29 3.23 2.51
N TRP A 216 15.97 4.19 3.38
CA TRP A 216 16.01 5.61 3.08
C TRP A 216 17.36 6.22 3.47
N ARG A 217 18.02 6.88 2.55
CA ARG A 217 19.24 7.65 2.83
C ARG A 217 18.88 9.07 3.29
N PRO A 218 19.78 9.74 4.03
CA PRO A 218 19.61 11.14 4.39
C PRO A 218 19.40 12.03 3.17
N THR A 219 18.60 13.07 3.33
CA THR A 219 18.30 14.05 2.28
C THR A 219 18.75 15.44 2.75
N VAL A 220 19.47 16.14 1.90
CA VAL A 220 19.85 17.53 2.09
C VAL A 220 18.82 18.41 1.40
N ARG A 221 18.34 19.46 2.07
CA ARG A 221 17.41 20.44 1.49
C ARG A 221 18.13 21.36 0.52
N GLY A 222 17.44 21.81 -0.54
CA GLY A 222 18.06 22.63 -1.60
C GLY A 222 18.61 23.98 -1.11
N SER A 223 18.02 24.57 -0.06
CA SER A 223 18.46 25.86 0.49
C SER A 223 19.83 25.84 1.19
N VAL A 224 20.41 24.67 1.44
CA VAL A 224 21.78 24.54 2.01
C VAL A 224 22.79 24.02 0.99
N MET A 225 22.41 23.99 -0.27
CA MET A 225 23.28 23.66 -1.40
C MET A 225 23.84 24.93 -2.04
N ASN A 226 24.80 24.77 -2.94
CA ASN A 226 25.31 25.89 -3.75
C ASN A 226 24.30 26.27 -4.86
N PRO A 227 24.37 27.50 -5.42
CA PRO A 227 23.49 27.92 -6.51
C PRO A 227 23.56 27.04 -7.75
N CYS A 228 24.72 26.40 -8.01
CA CYS A 228 24.90 25.46 -9.12
C CYS A 228 24.19 24.14 -8.93
N ASP A 229 23.94 23.72 -7.66
CA ASP A 229 23.37 22.42 -7.34
C ASP A 229 21.84 22.44 -7.21
N HIS A 230 21.30 23.59 -6.82
CA HIS A 230 19.85 23.74 -6.61
C HIS A 230 19.39 25.19 -6.83
N PRO A 231 18.20 25.40 -7.44
CA PRO A 231 17.63 26.75 -7.62
C PRO A 231 17.37 27.53 -6.32
N HIS A 232 17.36 26.89 -5.17
CA HIS A 232 17.23 27.50 -3.84
C HIS A 232 18.58 27.67 -3.14
N GLY A 233 19.69 27.31 -3.79
CA GLY A 233 21.02 27.36 -3.21
C GLY A 233 21.57 28.78 -3.14
N GLY A 234 22.57 28.95 -2.28
CA GLY A 234 23.29 30.21 -2.08
C GLY A 234 22.74 31.08 -0.94
N GLY A 235 23.38 32.21 -0.72
CA GLY A 235 23.10 33.15 0.35
C GLY A 235 23.78 32.79 1.67
N GLU A 236 23.68 33.67 2.64
CA GLU A 236 24.24 33.49 3.98
C GLU A 236 23.20 33.09 5.02
N GLY A 237 23.63 32.28 6.01
CA GLY A 237 22.81 31.88 7.14
C GLY A 237 21.56 31.06 6.73
N LYS A 238 20.41 31.45 7.23
CA LYS A 238 19.10 30.83 6.90
C LYS A 238 18.43 31.55 5.74
N SER A 239 19.00 31.44 4.55
CA SER A 239 18.44 32.07 3.36
C SER A 239 17.04 31.56 3.03
N PRO A 240 16.12 32.46 2.63
CA PRO A 240 14.79 32.08 2.13
C PRO A 240 14.89 31.39 0.76
N ILE A 241 13.78 30.87 0.26
CA ILE A 241 13.70 30.24 -1.06
C ILE A 241 13.97 31.22 -2.18
N GLY A 242 13.68 32.53 -1.99
CA GLY A 242 13.91 33.60 -2.95
C GLY A 242 13.11 33.52 -4.25
N ARG A 243 12.00 32.77 -4.25
CA ARG A 243 11.11 32.55 -5.39
C ARG A 243 9.65 32.57 -4.93
N PRO A 244 8.67 32.80 -5.83
CA PRO A 244 7.25 32.79 -5.49
C PRO A 244 6.76 31.46 -4.88
N GLY A 245 7.46 30.36 -5.13
CA GLY A 245 7.17 29.05 -4.57
C GLY A 245 8.35 28.10 -4.65
N PRO A 246 8.33 27.00 -3.87
CA PRO A 246 9.41 26.02 -3.89
C PRO A 246 9.46 25.28 -5.24
N VAL A 247 10.67 25.01 -5.71
CA VAL A 247 10.91 24.27 -6.96
C VAL A 247 11.79 23.05 -6.73
N THR A 248 11.74 22.12 -7.67
CA THR A 248 12.63 20.97 -7.71
C THR A 248 14.04 21.37 -8.16
N PRO A 249 15.08 20.51 -8.04
CA PRO A 249 16.40 20.76 -8.58
C PRO A 249 16.43 21.14 -10.07
N TRP A 250 15.40 20.74 -10.82
CA TRP A 250 15.23 21.03 -12.25
C TRP A 250 14.32 22.23 -12.52
N GLY A 251 13.98 23.03 -11.50
CA GLY A 251 13.22 24.27 -11.63
C GLY A 251 11.69 24.08 -11.74
N LYS A 252 11.17 22.88 -11.69
CA LYS A 252 9.71 22.64 -11.74
C LYS A 252 9.06 22.96 -10.38
N PRO A 253 7.88 23.62 -10.34
CA PRO A 253 7.13 23.82 -9.09
C PRO A 253 6.89 22.51 -8.35
N THR A 254 7.07 22.51 -7.02
CA THR A 254 6.84 21.32 -6.18
C THR A 254 5.42 21.25 -5.63
N LEU A 255 4.73 22.38 -5.52
CA LEU A 255 3.38 22.47 -4.98
C LEU A 255 2.38 22.80 -6.11
N GLY A 256 1.23 22.16 -6.09
CA GLY A 256 0.10 22.45 -6.97
C GLY A 256 0.29 22.08 -8.45
N TYR A 257 1.45 21.65 -8.88
CA TYR A 257 1.70 21.31 -10.29
C TYR A 257 1.04 19.98 -10.66
N LYS A 258 0.13 20.03 -11.64
CA LYS A 258 -0.57 18.84 -12.14
C LYS A 258 0.34 18.04 -13.07
N THR A 259 0.87 16.90 -12.60
CA THR A 259 1.82 16.06 -13.36
C THR A 259 1.13 15.02 -14.26
N ARG A 260 -0.15 14.73 -14.05
CA ARG A 260 -0.91 13.81 -14.91
C ARG A 260 -1.00 14.39 -16.32
N LYS A 261 -0.60 13.63 -17.33
CA LYS A 261 -0.74 14.04 -18.74
C LYS A 261 -2.23 14.19 -19.09
N LYS A 262 -2.55 15.16 -19.93
CA LYS A 262 -3.90 15.34 -20.49
C LYS A 262 -4.23 14.17 -21.45
N HIS A 263 -5.52 13.89 -21.60
CA HIS A 263 -6.05 12.88 -22.56
C HIS A 263 -5.48 11.46 -22.36
N GLN A 264 -5.36 11.01 -21.11
CA GLN A 264 -4.99 9.64 -20.82
C GLN A 264 -6.13 8.68 -21.19
N ARG A 265 -5.80 7.51 -21.76
CA ARG A 265 -6.80 6.46 -22.08
C ARG A 265 -7.70 6.07 -20.90
N SER A 266 -7.19 6.21 -19.68
CA SER A 266 -7.92 5.90 -18.44
C SER A 266 -8.86 7.04 -17.98
N ASP A 267 -8.86 8.21 -18.62
CA ASP A 267 -9.70 9.34 -18.21
C ASP A 267 -11.19 9.04 -18.39
N LYS A 268 -11.54 8.22 -19.40
CA LYS A 268 -12.94 7.77 -19.63
C LYS A 268 -13.56 6.98 -18.47
N PHE A 269 -12.72 6.39 -17.60
CA PHE A 269 -13.21 5.63 -16.44
C PHE A 269 -13.32 6.50 -15.18
N ILE A 270 -12.85 7.74 -15.18
CA ILE A 270 -12.88 8.64 -14.03
C ILE A 270 -14.14 9.50 -14.12
N VAL A 271 -15.11 9.22 -13.23
CA VAL A 271 -16.36 9.98 -13.15
C VAL A 271 -16.16 11.31 -12.41
N LYS A 272 -15.50 11.24 -11.25
CA LYS A 272 -15.17 12.44 -10.45
C LYS A 272 -13.76 12.34 -9.91
N ARG A 273 -12.92 13.36 -10.16
CA ARG A 273 -11.57 13.45 -9.60
C ARG A 273 -11.63 13.84 -8.12
N ARG A 274 -10.58 13.47 -7.35
CA ARG A 274 -10.49 13.72 -5.91
C ARG A 274 -10.68 15.18 -5.48
N ASN A 275 -10.29 16.14 -6.33
CA ASN A 275 -10.34 17.58 -6.06
C ASN A 275 -11.40 18.30 -6.94
N ALA A 276 -12.32 17.59 -7.57
CA ALA A 276 -13.42 18.21 -8.29
C ALA A 276 -14.46 18.69 -7.26
N LYS A 277 -14.78 19.99 -7.35
CA LYS A 277 -15.89 20.59 -6.61
C LYS A 277 -17.24 20.10 -7.17
#